data_6655ad4c8cf85716c9eb51db5eb456ef
#
_entry.id   6655ad4c8cf85716c9eb51db5eb456ef
#
_cell.length_a   1.000
_cell.length_b   1.000
_cell.length_c   1.000
_cell.angle_alpha   90.00
_cell.angle_beta   90.00
_cell.angle_gamma   90.00
#
_symmetry.space_group_name_H-M   'P 1'
#
loop_
_entity.id
_entity.type
_entity.pdbx_description
1 polymer ?
#
loop_
_entity_poly.entity_id
_entity_poly.type
_entity_poly.pdbx_seq_one_letter_code
_entity_poly.pdbx_strand_id
1 'polypeptide(L)'
;MIICKVGRNGNEAEIRFPCDEKDIRRVQSELDIPYETDTRVKLLGINTDIEQLEVLEGQNLDLDFLNLLGRVMYGMDAHEYNQFRMGLYHESPSELKDIINISQVPNRYSIIDPENLYTSGLNHEFDIRGGIPKTEVEETDYEPIAQALIDSGKCEDTPYGMLCVNTRDPAHKKRLKIDKKRPKYPAESNFCRVILFRRLMISHIV
;
A
#
# COMPACT_ATOMS: atom_id res chain seq x y z
N MET A 1 -10.20 -1.31 -2.93
CA MET A 1 -11.27 -1.13 -1.90
C MET A 1 -11.36 -2.40 -1.10
N ILE A 2 -11.50 -2.30 0.24
CA ILE A 2 -11.54 -3.47 1.14
C ILE A 2 -12.92 -3.50 1.82
N ILE A 3 -13.60 -4.65 1.82
CA ILE A 3 -14.83 -4.86 2.57
C ILE A 3 -14.53 -5.92 3.64
N CYS A 4 -14.80 -5.58 4.89
CA CYS A 4 -14.50 -6.45 6.02
C CYS A 4 -15.79 -6.85 6.75
N LYS A 5 -15.91 -8.14 7.05
CA LYS A 5 -16.84 -8.65 8.04
C LYS A 5 -16.10 -8.71 9.38
N VAL A 6 -16.62 -8.01 10.37
CA VAL A 6 -15.97 -7.90 11.70
C VAL A 6 -16.92 -8.35 12.79
N GLY A 7 -16.36 -8.83 13.90
CA GLY A 7 -17.16 -9.34 15.01
C GLY A 7 -16.56 -9.01 16.36
N ARG A 8 -17.45 -8.85 17.38
CA ARG A 8 -17.09 -8.73 18.78
C ARG A 8 -18.27 -9.14 19.67
N ASN A 9 -17.99 -9.85 20.75
CA ASN A 9 -19.00 -10.26 21.75
C ASN A 9 -20.20 -11.04 21.19
N GLY A 10 -20.02 -11.75 20.08
CA GLY A 10 -21.12 -12.47 19.41
C GLY A 10 -21.91 -11.65 18.41
N ASN A 11 -21.68 -10.35 18.32
CA ASN A 11 -22.26 -9.47 17.31
C ASN A 11 -21.34 -9.39 16.09
N GLU A 12 -21.93 -9.18 14.89
CA GLU A 12 -21.21 -9.07 13.62
C GLU A 12 -21.67 -7.82 12.87
N ALA A 13 -20.74 -7.21 12.14
CA ALA A 13 -21.03 -6.05 11.29
C ALA A 13 -20.19 -6.11 10.00
N GLU A 14 -20.63 -5.39 8.96
CA GLU A 14 -19.86 -5.20 7.74
C GLU A 14 -19.41 -3.73 7.64
N ILE A 15 -18.15 -3.54 7.22
CA ILE A 15 -17.57 -2.22 7.01
C ILE A 15 -16.72 -2.19 5.74
N ARG A 16 -16.79 -1.08 5.01
CA ARG A 16 -16.02 -0.83 3.80
C ARG A 16 -14.97 0.22 4.08
N PHE A 17 -13.73 -0.06 3.68
CA PHE A 17 -12.62 0.87 3.81
C PHE A 17 -12.11 1.37 2.45
N PRO A 18 -11.69 2.66 2.34
CA PRO A 18 -11.73 3.67 3.40
C PRO A 18 -13.15 4.13 3.73
N CYS A 19 -13.35 4.54 4.97
CA CYS A 19 -14.64 5.03 5.48
C CYS A 19 -14.47 6.31 6.30
N ASP A 20 -15.58 6.95 6.62
CA ASP A 20 -15.62 8.10 7.53
C ASP A 20 -15.86 7.68 8.99
N GLU A 21 -15.80 8.66 9.90
CA GLU A 21 -16.00 8.42 11.33
C GLU A 21 -17.42 7.94 11.65
N LYS A 22 -18.43 8.29 10.83
CA LYS A 22 -19.81 7.88 11.05
C LYS A 22 -19.99 6.38 10.81
N ASP A 23 -19.31 5.83 9.80
CA ASP A 23 -19.31 4.40 9.54
C ASP A 23 -18.64 3.62 10.67
N ILE A 24 -17.51 4.12 11.18
CA ILE A 24 -16.84 3.50 12.34
C ILE A 24 -17.75 3.52 13.56
N ARG A 25 -18.42 4.65 13.84
CA ARG A 25 -19.37 4.75 14.96
C ARG A 25 -20.57 3.83 14.80
N ARG A 26 -21.10 3.70 13.58
CA ARG A 26 -22.20 2.75 13.27
C ARG A 26 -21.77 1.33 13.64
N VAL A 27 -20.62 0.89 13.15
CA VAL A 27 -20.09 -0.45 13.43
C VAL A 27 -19.79 -0.65 14.92
N GLN A 28 -19.24 0.34 15.59
CA GLN A 28 -19.06 0.28 17.06
C GLN A 28 -20.38 0.06 17.79
N SER A 29 -21.44 0.78 17.37
CA SER A 29 -22.79 0.61 17.95
C SER A 29 -23.37 -0.78 17.68
N GLU A 30 -23.22 -1.30 16.45
CA GLU A 30 -23.68 -2.65 16.07
C GLU A 30 -22.95 -3.76 16.85
N LEU A 31 -21.69 -3.52 17.23
CA LEU A 31 -20.86 -4.48 17.97
C LEU A 31 -20.86 -4.28 19.50
N ASP A 32 -21.71 -3.39 20.03
CA ASP A 32 -21.74 -3.01 21.46
C ASP A 32 -20.36 -2.55 21.98
N ILE A 33 -19.63 -1.78 21.18
CA ILE A 33 -18.34 -1.19 21.57
C ILE A 33 -18.55 0.24 22.08
N PRO A 34 -18.24 0.54 23.35
CA PRO A 34 -18.33 1.89 23.88
C PRO A 34 -17.42 2.86 23.12
N TYR A 35 -17.91 4.04 22.79
CA TYR A 35 -17.29 5.01 21.89
C TYR A 35 -15.87 5.44 22.23
N GLU A 36 -15.49 5.47 23.50
CA GLU A 36 -14.17 5.93 23.94
C GLU A 36 -13.19 4.79 24.24
N THR A 37 -13.58 3.56 23.96
CA THR A 37 -12.78 2.37 24.31
C THR A 37 -11.99 1.81 23.14
N ASP A 38 -11.36 0.69 23.38
CA ASP A 38 -10.59 -0.12 22.43
C ASP A 38 -11.45 -0.48 21.19
N THR A 39 -11.05 0.01 20.00
CA THR A 39 -11.70 -0.23 18.72
C THR A 39 -11.33 -1.58 18.09
N ARG A 40 -10.69 -2.48 18.82
CA ARG A 40 -10.31 -3.78 18.29
C ARG A 40 -11.52 -4.68 18.08
N VAL A 41 -11.54 -5.28 16.89
CA VAL A 41 -12.56 -6.23 16.46
C VAL A 41 -11.87 -7.47 15.89
N LYS A 42 -12.53 -8.60 15.92
CA LYS A 42 -12.08 -9.79 15.22
C LYS A 42 -12.45 -9.65 13.74
N LEU A 43 -11.50 -9.78 12.84
CA LEU A 43 -11.77 -9.86 11.41
C LEU A 43 -12.32 -11.25 11.09
N LEU A 44 -13.57 -11.33 10.65
CA LEU A 44 -14.25 -12.59 10.33
C LEU A 44 -14.15 -12.95 8.86
N GLY A 45 -13.92 -11.97 7.99
CA GLY A 45 -13.73 -12.14 6.57
C GLY A 45 -13.31 -10.83 5.91
N ILE A 46 -12.57 -10.93 4.82
CA ILE A 46 -12.12 -9.81 4.01
C ILE A 46 -12.44 -10.07 2.54
N ASN A 47 -13.07 -9.11 1.89
CA ASN A 47 -13.32 -9.14 0.45
C ASN A 47 -12.45 -8.06 -0.22
N THR A 48 -11.47 -8.52 -0.99
CA THR A 48 -10.47 -7.70 -1.65
C THR A 48 -9.94 -8.46 -2.88
N ASP A 49 -9.34 -7.75 -3.81
CA ASP A 49 -8.61 -8.34 -4.96
C ASP A 49 -7.12 -8.63 -4.63
N ILE A 50 -6.70 -8.45 -3.38
CA ILE A 50 -5.36 -8.79 -2.87
C ILE A 50 -5.47 -9.98 -1.92
N GLU A 51 -5.26 -11.18 -2.45
CA GLU A 51 -5.34 -12.45 -1.72
C GLU A 51 -4.46 -12.47 -0.45
N GLN A 52 -3.28 -11.81 -0.51
CA GLN A 52 -2.35 -11.75 0.63
C GLN A 52 -2.93 -11.07 1.87
N LEU A 53 -4.02 -10.30 1.74
CA LEU A 53 -4.69 -9.69 2.89
C LEU A 53 -5.58 -10.67 3.67
N GLU A 54 -5.90 -11.84 3.11
CA GLU A 54 -6.67 -12.88 3.79
C GLU A 54 -5.96 -13.43 5.04
N VAL A 55 -4.63 -13.27 5.11
CA VAL A 55 -3.84 -13.60 6.31
C VAL A 55 -4.31 -12.89 7.57
N LEU A 56 -5.01 -11.78 7.42
CA LEU A 56 -5.56 -11.00 8.54
C LEU A 56 -6.84 -11.63 9.13
N GLU A 57 -7.49 -12.56 8.44
CA GLU A 57 -8.71 -13.21 8.94
C GLU A 57 -8.44 -13.96 10.24
N GLY A 58 -9.39 -13.87 11.16
CA GLY A 58 -9.30 -14.44 12.50
C GLY A 58 -8.52 -13.60 13.51
N GLN A 59 -7.78 -12.57 13.08
CA GLN A 59 -7.02 -11.68 13.95
C GLN A 59 -7.90 -10.62 14.62
N ASN A 60 -7.44 -10.15 15.78
CA ASN A 60 -8.03 -9.00 16.46
C ASN A 60 -7.31 -7.73 15.99
N LEU A 61 -8.02 -6.91 15.19
CA LEU A 61 -7.47 -5.74 14.51
C LEU A 61 -8.18 -4.46 14.97
N ASP A 62 -7.47 -3.36 14.93
CA ASP A 62 -8.01 -2.05 15.20
C ASP A 62 -8.65 -1.49 13.91
N LEU A 63 -9.93 -1.02 14.00
CA LEU A 63 -10.66 -0.42 12.88
C LEU A 63 -9.94 0.80 12.29
N ASP A 64 -9.25 1.58 13.12
CA ASP A 64 -8.52 2.75 12.67
C ASP A 64 -7.32 2.38 11.79
N PHE A 65 -6.62 1.28 12.11
CA PHE A 65 -5.52 0.80 11.27
C PHE A 65 -6.01 0.15 9.97
N LEU A 66 -7.14 -0.54 9.99
CA LEU A 66 -7.77 -1.04 8.76
C LEU A 66 -8.21 0.13 7.86
N ASN A 67 -8.75 1.19 8.44
CA ASN A 67 -9.11 2.39 7.70
C ASN A 67 -7.87 3.12 7.15
N LEU A 68 -6.77 3.16 7.89
CA LEU A 68 -5.50 3.69 7.40
C LEU A 68 -5.00 2.91 6.18
N LEU A 69 -5.00 1.57 6.23
CA LEU A 69 -4.65 0.73 5.09
C LEU A 69 -5.56 1.03 3.89
N GLY A 70 -6.88 1.05 4.11
CA GLY A 70 -7.85 1.35 3.07
C GLY A 70 -7.63 2.71 2.40
N ARG A 71 -7.28 3.75 3.18
CA ARG A 71 -6.97 5.10 2.67
C ARG A 71 -5.69 5.11 1.84
N VAL A 72 -4.64 4.43 2.30
CA VAL A 72 -3.38 4.35 1.55
C VAL A 72 -3.62 3.65 0.22
N MET A 73 -4.29 2.49 0.22
CA MET A 73 -4.60 1.75 -1.00
C MET A 73 -5.49 2.55 -1.97
N TYR A 74 -6.45 3.31 -1.46
CA TYR A 74 -7.31 4.16 -2.29
C TYR A 74 -6.54 5.31 -2.97
N GLY A 75 -5.46 5.76 -2.35
CA GLY A 75 -4.60 6.82 -2.88
C GLY A 75 -3.56 6.33 -3.90
N MET A 76 -3.35 5.02 -4.03
CA MET A 76 -2.41 4.45 -4.98
C MET A 76 -2.91 4.58 -6.42
N ASP A 77 -2.01 4.87 -7.34
CA ASP A 77 -2.27 4.65 -8.76
C ASP A 77 -2.13 3.15 -9.13
N ALA A 78 -2.37 2.79 -10.39
CA ALA A 78 -2.34 1.40 -10.82
C ALA A 78 -0.93 0.78 -10.71
N HIS A 79 0.13 1.59 -10.91
CA HIS A 79 1.51 1.13 -10.80
C HIS A 79 1.89 0.87 -9.34
N GLU A 80 1.65 1.84 -8.45
CA GLU A 80 1.86 1.73 -7.00
C GLU A 80 1.07 0.56 -6.40
N TYR A 81 -0.17 0.34 -6.88
CA TYR A 81 -1.00 -0.76 -6.42
C TYR A 81 -0.43 -2.12 -6.78
N ASN A 82 0.07 -2.28 -8.01
CA ASN A 82 0.74 -3.50 -8.44
C ASN A 82 2.05 -3.73 -7.68
N GLN A 83 2.85 -2.68 -7.47
CA GLN A 83 4.06 -2.76 -6.64
C GLN A 83 3.74 -3.21 -5.21
N PHE A 84 2.66 -2.68 -4.62
CA PHE A 84 2.20 -3.08 -3.31
C PHE A 84 1.81 -4.57 -3.26
N ARG A 85 1.00 -5.05 -4.23
CA ARG A 85 0.63 -6.47 -4.32
C ARG A 85 1.85 -7.38 -4.41
N MET A 86 2.82 -7.04 -5.26
CA MET A 86 4.05 -7.81 -5.42
C MET A 86 4.91 -7.75 -4.17
N GLY A 87 4.98 -6.59 -3.51
CA GLY A 87 5.66 -6.45 -2.23
C GLY A 87 5.04 -7.32 -1.13
N LEU A 88 3.73 -7.43 -1.08
CA LEU A 88 3.03 -8.34 -0.15
C LEU A 88 3.34 -9.81 -0.45
N TYR A 89 3.39 -10.18 -1.73
CA TYR A 89 3.75 -11.53 -2.13
C TYR A 89 5.19 -11.87 -1.70
N HIS A 90 6.13 -10.99 -1.98
CA HIS A 90 7.55 -11.16 -1.64
C HIS A 90 7.82 -11.21 -0.12
N GLU A 91 7.30 -10.23 0.62
CA GLU A 91 7.56 -10.11 2.05
C GLU A 91 6.74 -11.08 2.91
N SER A 92 5.61 -11.60 2.37
CA SER A 92 4.68 -12.51 3.05
C SER A 92 4.35 -12.07 4.49
N PRO A 93 3.89 -10.82 4.70
CA PRO A 93 3.64 -10.30 6.05
C PRO A 93 2.48 -11.03 6.70
N SER A 94 2.55 -11.25 8.02
CA SER A 94 1.49 -11.87 8.81
C SER A 94 0.70 -10.87 9.68
N GLU A 95 1.19 -9.64 9.82
CA GLU A 95 0.59 -8.63 10.69
C GLU A 95 0.12 -7.40 9.89
N LEU A 96 -1.03 -6.82 10.28
CA LEU A 96 -1.56 -5.59 9.65
C LEU A 96 -0.55 -4.45 9.64
N LYS A 97 0.27 -4.33 10.68
CA LYS A 97 1.31 -3.31 10.78
C LYS A 97 2.37 -3.43 9.67
N ASP A 98 2.80 -4.65 9.37
CA ASP A 98 3.80 -4.88 8.32
C ASP A 98 3.21 -4.64 6.95
N ILE A 99 1.94 -5.02 6.73
CA ILE A 99 1.17 -4.70 5.53
C ILE A 99 1.09 -3.18 5.31
N ILE A 100 0.75 -2.42 6.37
CA ILE A 100 0.73 -0.95 6.31
C ILE A 100 2.13 -0.39 6.00
N ASN A 101 3.20 -0.95 6.58
CA ASN A 101 4.56 -0.50 6.29
C ASN A 101 4.94 -0.72 4.83
N ILE A 102 4.59 -1.87 4.24
CA ILE A 102 4.80 -2.17 2.83
C ILE A 102 4.03 -1.18 1.95
N SER A 103 2.77 -0.89 2.30
CA SER A 103 1.92 0.04 1.54
C SER A 103 2.45 1.48 1.47
N GLN A 104 3.31 1.87 2.40
CA GLN A 104 3.90 3.22 2.46
C GLN A 104 5.10 3.41 1.52
N VAL A 105 5.67 2.33 1.02
CA VAL A 105 6.90 2.33 0.22
C VAL A 105 6.78 1.41 -1.01
N PRO A 106 5.73 1.54 -1.83
CA PRO A 106 5.52 0.68 -2.98
C PRO A 106 6.68 0.77 -3.99
N ASN A 107 7.28 1.95 -4.15
CA ASN A 107 8.44 2.20 -5.01
C ASN A 107 9.73 1.44 -4.61
N ARG A 108 9.70 0.72 -3.50
CA ARG A 108 10.75 -0.25 -3.14
C ARG A 108 10.77 -1.46 -4.09
N TYR A 109 9.70 -1.70 -4.79
CA TYR A 109 9.49 -2.86 -5.65
C TYR A 109 9.37 -2.41 -7.09
N SER A 110 10.35 -2.74 -7.92
CA SER A 110 10.28 -2.51 -9.36
C SER A 110 9.65 -3.70 -10.06
N ILE A 111 8.67 -3.42 -10.90
CA ILE A 111 8.03 -4.42 -11.75
C ILE A 111 8.75 -4.43 -13.09
N ILE A 112 9.24 -5.59 -13.50
CA ILE A 112 9.89 -5.78 -14.78
C ILE A 112 8.97 -6.62 -15.68
N ASP A 113 8.62 -6.03 -16.81
CA ASP A 113 7.96 -6.73 -17.91
C ASP A 113 9.01 -7.07 -18.97
N PRO A 114 9.38 -8.35 -19.14
CA PRO A 114 10.38 -8.75 -20.14
C PRO A 114 9.97 -8.44 -21.59
N GLU A 115 8.67 -8.27 -21.84
CA GLU A 115 8.15 -7.93 -23.18
C GLU A 115 8.22 -6.42 -23.44
N ASN A 116 8.42 -5.60 -22.38
CA ASN A 116 8.49 -4.14 -22.48
C ASN A 116 9.59 -3.57 -21.57
N LEU A 117 10.83 -3.87 -21.92
CA LEU A 117 12.02 -3.47 -21.14
C LEU A 117 12.17 -1.95 -21.02
N TYR A 118 11.86 -1.22 -22.11
CA TYR A 118 11.94 0.25 -22.07
C TYR A 118 11.05 0.84 -20.98
N THR A 119 9.78 0.46 -20.95
CA THR A 119 8.83 0.95 -19.94
C THR A 119 9.23 0.49 -18.53
N SER A 120 9.73 -0.74 -18.39
CA SER A 120 10.21 -1.28 -17.11
C SER A 120 11.40 -0.49 -16.58
N GLY A 121 12.39 -0.18 -17.41
CA GLY A 121 13.56 0.62 -17.03
C GLY A 121 13.19 2.07 -16.71
N LEU A 122 12.29 2.68 -17.50
CA LEU A 122 11.77 4.01 -17.25
C LEU A 122 11.05 4.10 -15.89
N ASN A 123 10.15 3.16 -15.61
CA ASN A 123 9.42 3.11 -14.33
C ASN A 123 10.38 2.90 -13.15
N HIS A 124 11.36 2.02 -13.30
CA HIS A 124 12.38 1.80 -12.28
C HIS A 124 13.14 3.09 -11.92
N GLU A 125 13.64 3.82 -12.92
CA GLU A 125 14.34 5.10 -12.71
C GLU A 125 13.40 6.15 -12.12
N PHE A 126 12.14 6.20 -12.58
CA PHE A 126 11.14 7.09 -12.03
C PHE A 126 10.90 6.83 -10.54
N ASP A 127 10.76 5.57 -10.15
CA ASP A 127 10.55 5.15 -8.76
C ASP A 127 11.73 5.52 -7.85
N ILE A 128 12.97 5.32 -8.34
CA ILE A 128 14.19 5.61 -7.57
C ILE A 128 14.42 7.11 -7.43
N ARG A 129 14.21 7.87 -8.50
CA ARG A 129 14.52 9.31 -8.56
C ARG A 129 13.35 10.18 -8.11
N GLY A 130 12.12 9.62 -8.05
CA GLY A 130 10.89 10.34 -7.74
C GLY A 130 10.43 11.26 -8.89
N GLY A 131 10.95 11.06 -10.09
CA GLY A 131 10.58 11.77 -11.32
C GLY A 131 11.73 11.87 -12.31
N ILE A 132 11.41 11.98 -13.60
CA ILE A 132 12.37 12.13 -14.71
C ILE A 132 11.93 13.32 -15.55
N PRO A 133 12.85 14.25 -15.93
CA PRO A 133 12.53 15.33 -16.84
C PRO A 133 12.06 14.82 -18.21
N LYS A 134 11.06 15.47 -18.81
CA LYS A 134 10.51 15.05 -20.12
C LYS A 134 11.57 14.94 -21.21
N THR A 135 12.49 15.89 -21.27
CA THR A 135 13.61 15.86 -22.22
C THR A 135 14.48 14.65 -22.07
N GLU A 136 14.73 14.21 -20.85
CA GLU A 136 15.54 13.00 -20.57
C GLU A 136 14.80 11.74 -21.01
N VAL A 137 13.46 11.67 -20.82
CA VAL A 137 12.63 10.53 -21.29
C VAL A 137 12.71 10.38 -22.81
N GLU A 138 12.76 11.49 -23.56
CA GLU A 138 12.83 11.49 -25.02
C GLU A 138 14.21 11.13 -25.56
N GLU A 139 15.28 11.37 -24.79
CA GLU A 139 16.68 11.22 -25.22
C GLU A 139 17.36 9.95 -24.69
N THR A 140 16.77 9.28 -23.69
CA THR A 140 17.41 8.15 -23.00
C THR A 140 16.77 6.81 -23.39
N ASP A 141 17.62 5.82 -23.70
CA ASP A 141 17.19 4.43 -23.81
C ASP A 141 17.21 3.76 -22.44
N TYR A 142 16.03 3.34 -21.96
CA TYR A 142 15.85 2.72 -20.64
C TYR A 142 15.89 1.17 -20.70
N GLU A 143 15.91 0.55 -21.87
CA GLU A 143 15.98 -0.93 -21.97
C GLU A 143 17.22 -1.52 -21.27
N PRO A 144 18.43 -0.93 -21.42
CA PRO A 144 19.62 -1.48 -20.74
C PRO A 144 19.51 -1.49 -19.22
N ILE A 145 18.72 -0.57 -18.64
CA ILE A 145 18.51 -0.51 -17.18
C ILE A 145 17.67 -1.71 -16.72
N ALA A 146 16.56 -1.98 -17.41
CA ALA A 146 15.73 -3.14 -17.11
C ALA A 146 16.50 -4.45 -17.32
N GLN A 147 17.27 -4.55 -18.43
CA GLN A 147 18.10 -5.71 -18.71
C GLN A 147 19.14 -5.96 -17.61
N ALA A 148 19.81 -4.89 -17.15
CA ALA A 148 20.80 -4.99 -16.06
C ALA A 148 20.17 -5.47 -14.74
N LEU A 149 18.90 -5.12 -14.46
CA LEU A 149 18.18 -5.64 -13.31
C LEU A 149 17.94 -7.14 -13.42
N ILE A 150 17.48 -7.62 -14.59
CA ILE A 150 17.31 -9.04 -14.87
C ILE A 150 18.65 -9.79 -14.73
N ASP A 151 19.69 -9.31 -15.38
CA ASP A 151 21.02 -9.94 -15.39
C ASP A 151 21.67 -9.95 -14.00
N SER A 152 21.25 -9.07 -13.10
CA SER A 152 21.74 -9.04 -11.72
C SER A 152 21.37 -10.28 -10.91
N GLY A 153 20.38 -11.08 -11.37
CA GLY A 153 19.85 -12.24 -10.68
C GLY A 153 19.11 -11.91 -9.37
N LYS A 154 18.75 -10.64 -9.16
CA LYS A 154 18.03 -10.16 -7.96
C LYS A 154 16.54 -10.06 -8.16
N CYS A 155 16.07 -10.32 -9.36
CA CYS A 155 14.65 -10.35 -9.66
C CYS A 155 14.10 -11.77 -9.42
N GLU A 156 12.86 -11.84 -8.97
CA GLU A 156 12.11 -13.08 -8.77
C GLU A 156 10.82 -13.06 -9.60
N ASP A 157 10.44 -14.24 -10.10
CA ASP A 157 9.16 -14.42 -10.76
C ASP A 157 8.04 -14.50 -9.73
N THR A 158 7.00 -13.71 -9.95
CA THR A 158 5.78 -13.74 -9.14
C THR A 158 4.58 -14.04 -10.03
N PRO A 159 3.41 -14.43 -9.47
CA PRO A 159 2.18 -14.60 -10.26
C PRO A 159 1.73 -13.32 -10.99
N TYR A 160 2.30 -12.17 -10.63
CA TYR A 160 1.93 -10.85 -11.15
C TYR A 160 2.99 -10.23 -12.07
N GLY A 161 4.08 -10.97 -12.37
CA GLY A 161 5.22 -10.51 -13.17
C GLY A 161 6.54 -10.64 -12.40
N MET A 162 7.62 -10.19 -13.03
CA MET A 162 8.96 -10.23 -12.40
C MET A 162 9.16 -9.04 -11.46
N LEU A 163 9.55 -9.33 -10.23
CA LEU A 163 9.80 -8.36 -9.16
C LEU A 163 11.29 -8.19 -8.91
N CYS A 164 11.77 -6.97 -8.87
CA CYS A 164 13.11 -6.63 -8.36
C CYS A 164 13.00 -5.71 -7.15
N VAL A 165 13.69 -6.08 -6.06
CA VAL A 165 13.73 -5.24 -4.85
C VAL A 165 14.81 -4.16 -4.96
N ASN A 166 14.41 -2.90 -4.86
CA ASN A 166 15.31 -1.75 -4.91
C ASN A 166 16.13 -1.65 -3.63
N THR A 167 17.44 -1.94 -3.71
CA THR A 167 18.33 -1.89 -2.55
C THR A 167 18.84 -0.46 -2.24
N ARG A 168 18.59 0.50 -3.13
CA ARG A 168 19.09 1.88 -3.02
C ARG A 168 18.17 2.82 -2.25
N ASP A 169 16.98 2.38 -1.87
CA ASP A 169 16.03 3.25 -1.17
C ASP A 169 16.46 3.45 0.31
N PRO A 170 16.76 4.68 0.71
CA PRO A 170 17.03 5.00 2.11
C PRO A 170 15.81 4.80 3.03
N ALA A 171 14.60 4.65 2.50
CA ALA A 171 13.40 4.37 3.26
C ALA A 171 13.45 3.02 4.01
N HIS A 172 14.31 2.10 3.61
CA HIS A 172 14.62 0.88 4.36
C HIS A 172 14.95 1.10 5.85
N LYS A 173 15.32 2.33 6.24
CA LYS A 173 15.70 2.66 7.62
C LYS A 173 14.60 3.32 8.44
N LYS A 174 13.51 3.77 7.83
CA LYS A 174 12.37 4.38 8.53
C LYS A 174 11.14 3.48 8.50
N ARG A 175 11.20 2.32 9.16
CA ARG A 175 9.97 1.67 9.60
C ARG A 175 9.22 2.70 10.44
N LEU A 176 8.02 3.08 9.98
CA LEU A 176 7.14 3.91 10.78
C LEU A 176 7.00 3.21 12.14
N LYS A 177 7.51 3.87 13.19
CA LYS A 177 7.15 3.50 14.55
C LYS A 177 5.67 3.87 14.68
N ILE A 178 4.80 2.93 14.32
CA ILE A 178 3.38 3.05 14.63
C ILE A 178 3.32 2.99 16.15
N ASP A 179 3.30 4.19 16.75
CA ASP A 179 3.16 4.34 18.19
C ASP A 179 1.84 3.67 18.59
N LYS A 180 1.83 2.93 19.69
CA LYS A 180 0.63 2.28 20.25
C LYS A 180 -0.46 3.28 20.67
N LYS A 181 -0.22 4.59 20.53
CA LYS A 181 -1.22 5.63 20.69
C LYS A 181 -2.00 5.75 19.38
N ARG A 182 -3.34 5.76 19.47
CA ARG A 182 -4.26 6.01 18.34
C ARG A 182 -3.65 7.01 17.37
N PRO A 183 -3.59 6.72 16.08
CA PRO A 183 -3.24 7.74 15.12
C PRO A 183 -4.25 8.87 15.30
N LYS A 184 -3.86 9.97 15.93
CA LYS A 184 -4.62 11.21 15.84
C LYS A 184 -4.56 11.57 14.37
N TYR A 185 -5.65 11.34 13.64
CA TYR A 185 -5.78 11.81 12.27
C TYR A 185 -5.41 13.29 12.26
N PRO A 186 -4.33 13.69 11.59
CA PRO A 186 -4.14 15.10 11.33
C PRO A 186 -5.39 15.53 10.58
N ALA A 187 -6.10 16.53 11.09
CA ALA A 187 -7.21 17.15 10.41
C ALA A 187 -6.82 17.28 8.93
N GLU A 188 -7.66 16.82 8.03
CA GLU A 188 -7.60 16.61 6.58
C GLU A 188 -6.46 17.28 5.75
N SER A 189 -5.72 18.23 6.31
CA SER A 189 -4.79 19.10 5.59
C SER A 189 -3.40 18.50 5.30
N ASN A 190 -2.91 17.53 6.07
CA ASN A 190 -1.52 17.06 5.90
C ASN A 190 -1.39 15.70 5.21
N PHE A 191 -2.37 14.80 5.34
CA PHE A 191 -2.34 13.51 4.64
C PHE A 191 -2.72 13.69 3.16
N CYS A 192 -3.71 14.53 2.87
CA CYS A 192 -4.01 14.98 1.50
C CYS A 192 -2.84 15.74 0.86
N ARG A 193 -2.00 16.43 1.63
CA ARG A 193 -0.84 17.14 1.06
C ARG A 193 0.24 16.19 0.54
N VAL A 194 0.51 15.07 1.17
CA VAL A 194 1.52 14.11 0.67
C VAL A 194 1.02 13.42 -0.61
N ILE A 195 -0.27 13.06 -0.66
CA ILE A 195 -0.90 12.46 -1.85
C ILE A 195 -1.12 13.51 -2.95
N LEU A 196 -1.56 14.73 -2.60
CA LEU A 196 -1.73 15.85 -3.54
C LEU A 196 -0.40 16.40 -4.07
N PHE A 197 0.67 16.42 -3.27
CA PHE A 197 1.98 16.84 -3.74
C PHE A 197 2.55 15.88 -4.80
N ARG A 198 2.33 14.57 -4.66
CA ARG A 198 2.66 13.59 -5.70
C ARG A 198 1.79 13.77 -6.96
N ARG A 199 0.46 13.97 -6.82
CA ARG A 199 -0.45 14.19 -7.96
C ARG A 199 -0.17 15.50 -8.72
N LEU A 200 0.19 16.58 -8.04
CA LEU A 200 0.51 17.86 -8.68
C LEU A 200 1.82 17.83 -9.47
N MET A 201 2.78 17.00 -9.08
CA MET A 201 4.02 16.83 -9.85
C MET A 201 3.79 16.01 -11.13
N ILE A 202 2.80 15.09 -11.15
CA ILE A 202 2.47 14.28 -12.33
C ILE A 202 1.60 15.06 -13.33
N SER A 203 0.73 15.97 -12.89
CA SER A 203 -0.14 16.75 -13.76
C SER A 203 0.53 17.92 -14.49
N HIS A 204 1.82 18.20 -14.22
CA HIS A 204 2.61 19.21 -14.95
C HIS A 204 3.57 18.59 -15.97
N ILE A 205 3.45 17.30 -16.27
CA ILE A 205 4.26 16.55 -17.25
C ILE A 205 3.38 16.06 -18.44
N VAL A 206 2.22 16.67 -18.64
CA VAL A 206 1.41 16.43 -19.85
C VAL A 206 1.44 17.68 -20.73
#